data_87de6ff40ad9166e96525625d870352a
#
_entry.id   87de6ff40ad9166e96525625d870352a
#
_cell.length_a   1.000
_cell.length_b   1.000
_cell.length_c   1.000
_cell.angle_alpha   90.00
_cell.angle_beta   90.00
_cell.angle_gamma   90.00
#
_symmetry.space_group_name_H-M   'P 1'
#
loop_
_entity.id
_entity.type
_entity.pdbx_description
1 polymer ?
#
loop_
_entity_poly.entity_id
_entity_poly.type
_entity_poly.pdbx_seq_one_letter_code
_entity_poly.pdbx_strand_id
1 'polypeptide(L)'
;MSILSNFTVVDLIKTRSASVATITGNALKFNVQTAAELHYAPYVQMLVNPKDKQFAIRVCKEDAPNAITFSKPEDRQKYAIKISAAAVVDLIRKMANWSDNENWNVPGIYFADEQALVYDLGAAFRPSPRGGWTAKRQKEAAAAAALTSTRQNEDVND
;
A
#
# COMPACT_ATOMS: atom_id res chain seq x y z
N MET A 1 -20.85 -31.01 16.21
CA MET A 1 -20.17 -30.01 15.37
C MET A 1 -20.29 -28.64 15.99
N SER A 2 -19.20 -27.92 16.08
CA SER A 2 -19.20 -26.59 16.66
C SER A 2 -19.88 -25.59 15.71
N ILE A 3 -20.64 -24.63 16.27
CA ILE A 3 -21.19 -23.55 15.46
C ILE A 3 -20.08 -22.69 14.85
N LEU A 4 -18.85 -22.80 15.37
CA LEU A 4 -17.71 -22.02 14.91
C LEU A 4 -16.87 -22.75 13.86
N SER A 5 -17.35 -23.90 13.35
CA SER A 5 -16.56 -24.71 12.44
C SER A 5 -16.17 -23.99 11.14
N ASN A 6 -16.98 -23.02 10.70
CA ASN A 6 -16.70 -22.26 9.49
C ASN A 6 -15.93 -20.96 9.76
N PHE A 7 -15.53 -20.74 11.00
CA PHE A 7 -14.80 -19.53 11.38
C PHE A 7 -13.30 -19.80 11.40
N THR A 8 -12.54 -18.77 11.06
CA THR A 8 -11.08 -18.82 11.09
C THR A 8 -10.60 -17.94 12.20
N VAL A 9 -9.60 -18.42 12.94
CA VAL A 9 -8.96 -17.61 13.98
C VAL A 9 -8.23 -16.44 13.31
N VAL A 10 -8.50 -15.24 13.76
CA VAL A 10 -7.90 -14.03 13.20
C VAL A 10 -6.73 -13.58 14.08
N ASP A 11 -5.59 -13.31 13.45
CA ASP A 11 -4.45 -12.71 14.12
C ASP A 11 -4.69 -11.19 14.16
N LEU A 12 -5.06 -10.69 15.32
CA LEU A 12 -5.40 -9.28 15.47
C LEU A 12 -4.20 -8.36 15.22
N ILE A 13 -3.01 -8.85 15.47
CA ILE A 13 -1.80 -8.06 15.21
C ILE A 13 -1.61 -7.88 13.71
N LYS A 14 -1.71 -8.96 12.95
CA LYS A 14 -1.62 -8.90 11.49
C LYS A 14 -2.73 -8.05 10.89
N THR A 15 -3.94 -8.18 11.42
CA THR A 15 -5.08 -7.40 10.92
C THR A 15 -4.86 -5.91 11.12
N ARG A 16 -4.17 -5.53 12.21
CA ARG A 16 -3.91 -4.14 12.53
C ARG A 16 -2.71 -3.57 11.77
N SER A 17 -1.81 -4.42 11.31
CA SER A 17 -0.53 -4.03 10.72
C SER A 17 -0.39 -4.60 9.32
N ALA A 18 -1.30 -4.21 8.44
CA ALA A 18 -1.30 -4.70 7.07
C ALA A 18 -0.17 -4.10 6.25
N SER A 19 0.34 -4.88 5.30
CA SER A 19 1.29 -4.38 4.31
C SER A 19 0.58 -3.48 3.32
N VAL A 20 1.13 -2.30 3.10
CA VAL A 20 0.56 -1.32 2.18
C VAL A 20 1.66 -0.72 1.33
N ALA A 21 1.41 -0.64 0.03
CA ALA A 21 2.26 0.10 -0.90
C ALA A 21 1.58 1.42 -1.24
N THR A 22 2.36 2.49 -1.26
CA THR A 22 1.88 3.82 -1.66
C THR A 22 2.50 4.17 -2.99
N ILE A 23 1.67 4.49 -3.97
CA ILE A 23 2.12 5.00 -5.26
C ILE A 23 2.12 6.52 -5.16
N THR A 24 3.29 7.14 -5.26
CA THR A 24 3.45 8.58 -5.07
C THR A 24 4.51 9.12 -6.01
N GLY A 25 4.22 10.23 -6.69
CA GLY A 25 5.15 10.80 -7.65
C GLY A 25 5.66 9.76 -8.64
N ASN A 26 6.96 9.51 -8.62
CA ASN A 26 7.61 8.50 -9.46
C ASN A 26 8.15 7.34 -8.64
N ALA A 27 7.58 7.09 -7.47
CA ALA A 27 8.11 6.12 -6.54
C ALA A 27 7.03 5.22 -5.96
N LEU A 28 7.47 4.07 -5.50
CA LEU A 28 6.68 3.15 -4.70
C LEU A 28 7.24 3.19 -3.28
N LYS A 29 6.34 3.31 -2.31
CA LYS A 29 6.74 3.36 -0.92
C LYS A 29 6.04 2.20 -0.20
N PHE A 30 6.84 1.37 0.47
CA PHE A 30 6.33 0.21 1.19
C PHE A 30 6.49 0.45 2.68
N ASN A 31 5.42 0.22 3.45
CA ASN A 31 5.49 0.44 4.89
C ASN A 31 6.39 -0.59 5.58
N VAL A 32 6.75 -0.31 6.82
CA VAL A 32 7.66 -1.17 7.59
C VAL A 32 7.09 -2.58 7.74
N GLN A 33 5.77 -2.70 7.82
CA GLN A 33 5.11 -3.99 7.95
C GLN A 33 5.36 -4.88 6.72
N THR A 34 5.52 -4.27 5.56
CA THR A 34 5.86 -5.01 4.34
C THR A 34 7.20 -5.73 4.49
N ALA A 35 8.19 -5.04 5.04
CA ALA A 35 9.49 -5.63 5.29
C ALA A 35 9.37 -6.81 6.26
N ALA A 36 8.60 -6.64 7.31
CA ALA A 36 8.40 -7.69 8.31
C ALA A 36 7.72 -8.92 7.72
N GLU A 37 6.71 -8.73 6.88
CA GLU A 37 6.02 -9.85 6.24
C GLU A 37 6.93 -10.64 5.31
N LEU A 38 7.86 -9.97 4.66
CA LEU A 38 8.86 -10.62 3.80
C LEU A 38 10.11 -11.05 4.56
N HIS A 39 10.04 -11.05 5.89
CA HIS A 39 11.15 -11.46 6.77
C HIS A 39 12.43 -10.68 6.48
N TYR A 40 12.27 -9.38 6.21
CA TYR A 40 13.39 -8.45 5.97
C TYR A 40 14.28 -8.92 4.82
N ALA A 41 13.65 -9.41 3.76
CA ALA A 41 14.36 -9.86 2.56
C ALA A 41 15.16 -8.70 1.95
N PRO A 42 16.45 -8.89 1.68
CA PRO A 42 17.27 -7.81 1.13
C PRO A 42 17.00 -7.52 -0.33
N TYR A 43 16.48 -8.47 -1.08
CA TYR A 43 16.24 -8.31 -2.52
C TYR A 43 14.88 -8.85 -2.91
N VAL A 44 14.22 -8.14 -3.81
CA VAL A 44 12.92 -8.54 -4.37
C VAL A 44 12.92 -8.30 -5.87
N GLN A 45 12.04 -9.00 -6.56
CA GLN A 45 11.69 -8.72 -7.96
C GLN A 45 10.28 -8.16 -8.01
N MET A 46 10.05 -7.23 -8.92
CA MET A 46 8.71 -6.71 -9.17
C MET A 46 8.07 -7.43 -10.34
N LEU A 47 6.80 -7.77 -10.17
CA LEU A 47 6.00 -8.44 -11.19
C LEU A 47 4.72 -7.63 -11.42
N VAL A 48 4.22 -7.65 -12.65
CA VAL A 48 2.96 -6.98 -12.97
C VAL A 48 2.05 -7.94 -13.70
N ASN A 49 0.76 -7.82 -13.42
CA ASN A 49 -0.29 -8.59 -14.07
C ASN A 49 -1.34 -7.62 -14.61
N PRO A 50 -1.15 -7.12 -15.86
CA PRO A 50 -2.07 -6.14 -16.42
C PRO A 50 -3.49 -6.68 -16.60
N LYS A 51 -3.64 -7.96 -16.85
CA LYS A 51 -4.95 -8.58 -17.04
C LYS A 51 -5.82 -8.46 -15.79
N ASP A 52 -5.26 -8.75 -14.63
CA ASP A 52 -5.97 -8.71 -13.37
C ASP A 52 -5.75 -7.39 -12.62
N LYS A 53 -4.99 -6.48 -13.19
CA LYS A 53 -4.67 -5.18 -12.59
C LYS A 53 -4.06 -5.35 -11.21
N GLN A 54 -2.97 -6.10 -11.18
CA GLN A 54 -2.22 -6.39 -9.96
C GLN A 54 -0.73 -6.19 -10.19
N PHE A 55 -0.02 -5.89 -9.13
CA PHE A 55 1.43 -5.99 -9.14
C PHE A 55 1.87 -6.75 -7.90
N ALA A 56 3.10 -7.23 -7.92
CA ALA A 56 3.61 -8.03 -6.82
C ALA A 56 5.09 -7.76 -6.61
N ILE A 57 5.55 -8.02 -5.39
CA ILE A 57 6.97 -8.10 -5.09
C ILE A 57 7.24 -9.50 -4.56
N ARG A 58 8.32 -10.11 -5.03
CA ARG A 58 8.68 -11.48 -4.68
C ARG A 58 10.11 -11.51 -4.18
N VAL A 59 10.34 -12.22 -3.08
CA VAL A 59 11.69 -12.39 -2.54
C VAL A 59 12.55 -13.11 -3.59
N CYS A 60 13.77 -12.63 -3.77
CA CYS A 60 14.72 -13.23 -4.69
C CYS A 60 16.13 -13.10 -4.15
N LYS A 61 17.07 -13.72 -4.87
CA LYS A 61 18.49 -13.62 -4.56
C LYS A 61 19.08 -12.39 -5.23
N GLU A 62 20.25 -11.97 -4.74
CA GLU A 62 20.94 -10.81 -5.29
C GLU A 62 21.22 -10.95 -6.78
N ASP A 63 21.53 -12.14 -7.24
CA ASP A 63 21.87 -12.41 -8.63
C ASP A 63 20.66 -12.69 -9.53
N ALA A 64 19.46 -12.62 -8.99
CA ALA A 64 18.24 -12.83 -9.79
C ALA A 64 18.09 -11.69 -10.81
N PRO A 65 17.50 -11.98 -11.99
CA PRO A 65 17.28 -10.93 -12.99
C PRO A 65 16.40 -9.82 -12.44
N ASN A 66 16.85 -8.58 -12.63
CA ASN A 66 16.11 -7.39 -12.19
C ASN A 66 15.84 -7.36 -10.68
N ALA A 67 16.74 -7.96 -9.90
CA ALA A 67 16.64 -7.89 -8.45
C ALA A 67 16.78 -6.44 -7.97
N ILE A 68 15.95 -6.06 -7.02
CA ILE A 68 15.93 -4.71 -6.45
C ILE A 68 16.31 -4.82 -5.00
N THR A 69 17.19 -3.94 -4.52
CA THR A 69 17.49 -3.83 -3.09
C THR A 69 16.23 -3.40 -2.36
N PHE A 70 15.88 -4.10 -1.29
CA PHE A 70 14.63 -3.87 -0.59
C PHE A 70 14.83 -3.60 0.91
N SER A 71 14.77 -4.61 1.75
CA SER A 71 14.79 -4.43 3.19
C SER A 71 16.21 -4.40 3.77
N LYS A 72 16.32 -3.77 4.92
CA LYS A 72 17.48 -3.89 5.80
C LYS A 72 17.17 -4.95 6.86
N PRO A 73 18.20 -5.44 7.60
CA PRO A 73 17.94 -6.31 8.74
C PRO A 73 16.96 -5.68 9.75
N GLU A 74 16.25 -6.52 10.47
CA GLU A 74 15.17 -6.10 11.37
C GLU A 74 15.59 -4.95 12.30
N ASP A 75 16.77 -5.05 12.88
CA ASP A 75 17.27 -4.06 13.84
C ASP A 75 17.59 -2.71 13.19
N ARG A 76 17.68 -2.65 11.87
CA ARG A 76 18.00 -1.43 11.12
C ARG A 76 16.85 -0.91 10.26
N GLN A 77 15.80 -1.69 10.06
CA GLN A 77 14.67 -1.28 9.23
C GLN A 77 13.71 -0.41 10.04
N LYS A 78 14.01 0.87 10.15
CA LYS A 78 13.24 1.82 10.96
C LYS A 78 12.18 2.57 10.18
N TYR A 79 12.37 2.71 8.87
CA TYR A 79 11.52 3.56 8.05
C TYR A 79 10.94 2.77 6.88
N ALA A 80 9.93 3.33 6.25
CA ALA A 80 9.35 2.77 5.03
C ALA A 80 10.41 2.66 3.93
N ILE A 81 10.21 1.71 3.02
CA ILE A 81 11.11 1.47 1.90
C ILE A 81 10.59 2.24 0.70
N LYS A 82 11.45 3.07 0.11
CA LYS A 82 11.09 3.84 -1.08
C LYS A 82 11.89 3.35 -2.27
N ILE A 83 11.19 2.99 -3.33
CA ILE A 83 11.81 2.56 -4.59
C ILE A 83 11.44 3.57 -5.66
N SER A 84 12.43 4.26 -6.21
CA SER A 84 12.22 5.18 -7.32
C SER A 84 12.16 4.37 -8.61
N ALA A 85 11.01 4.37 -9.27
CA ALA A 85 10.77 3.54 -10.43
C ALA A 85 9.70 4.17 -11.33
N ALA A 86 10.04 5.27 -11.99
CA ALA A 86 9.09 6.04 -12.78
C ALA A 86 8.35 5.19 -13.80
N ALA A 87 9.06 4.31 -14.51
CA ALA A 87 8.44 3.48 -15.55
C ALA A 87 7.42 2.50 -14.96
N VAL A 88 7.73 1.92 -13.81
CA VAL A 88 6.81 0.99 -13.14
C VAL A 88 5.60 1.73 -12.61
N VAL A 89 5.81 2.90 -12.01
CA VAL A 89 4.72 3.72 -11.50
C VAL A 89 3.78 4.15 -12.64
N ASP A 90 4.34 4.56 -13.78
CA ASP A 90 3.53 4.91 -14.95
C ASP A 90 2.71 3.71 -15.43
N LEU A 91 3.31 2.54 -15.47
CA LEU A 91 2.63 1.31 -15.87
C LEU A 91 1.47 1.00 -14.90
N ILE A 92 1.72 1.10 -13.61
CA ILE A 92 0.69 0.85 -12.59
C ILE A 92 -0.46 1.83 -12.75
N ARG A 93 -0.17 3.12 -12.94
CA ARG A 93 -1.21 4.12 -13.13
C ARG A 93 -2.04 3.86 -14.39
N LYS A 94 -1.40 3.45 -15.46
CA LYS A 94 -2.12 3.08 -16.68
C LYS A 94 -3.00 1.86 -16.48
N MET A 95 -2.50 0.84 -15.81
CA MET A 95 -3.28 -0.37 -15.49
C MET A 95 -4.52 -0.02 -14.69
N ALA A 96 -4.40 0.88 -13.73
CA ALA A 96 -5.49 1.28 -12.84
C ALA A 96 -6.33 2.42 -13.39
N ASN A 97 -5.92 3.02 -14.50
CA ASN A 97 -6.57 4.20 -15.08
C ASN A 97 -6.57 5.39 -14.12
N TRP A 98 -5.44 5.61 -13.46
CA TRP A 98 -5.26 6.73 -12.53
C TRP A 98 -4.56 7.89 -13.24
N SER A 99 -4.82 9.10 -12.75
CA SER A 99 -4.13 10.30 -13.25
C SER A 99 -2.70 10.35 -12.74
N ASP A 100 -1.82 11.03 -13.49
CA ASP A 100 -0.39 11.04 -13.23
C ASP A 100 -0.01 11.59 -11.85
N ASN A 101 -0.79 12.50 -11.31
CA ASN A 101 -0.47 13.15 -10.05
C ASN A 101 -1.22 12.56 -8.85
N GLU A 102 -1.98 11.51 -9.07
CA GLU A 102 -2.74 10.89 -7.99
C GLU A 102 -1.86 9.95 -7.19
N ASN A 103 -2.01 10.03 -5.87
CA ASN A 103 -1.36 9.12 -4.94
C ASN A 103 -2.38 8.11 -4.43
N TRP A 104 -1.97 6.87 -4.36
CA TRP A 104 -2.86 5.78 -3.95
C TRP A 104 -2.15 4.84 -3.01
N ASN A 105 -2.88 4.32 -2.02
CA ASN A 105 -2.45 3.23 -1.18
C ASN A 105 -3.07 1.93 -1.69
N VAL A 106 -2.26 0.88 -1.77
CA VAL A 106 -2.71 -0.42 -2.24
C VAL A 106 -2.37 -1.46 -1.18
N PRO A 107 -3.36 -2.16 -0.64
CA PRO A 107 -3.07 -3.20 0.34
C PRO A 107 -2.43 -4.41 -0.33
N GLY A 108 -1.51 -5.04 0.37
CA GLY A 108 -0.83 -6.24 -0.10
C GLY A 108 -1.29 -7.47 0.65
N ILE A 109 -1.36 -8.58 -0.04
CA ILE A 109 -1.68 -9.88 0.54
C ILE A 109 -0.48 -10.79 0.38
N TYR A 110 -0.02 -11.36 1.49
CA TYR A 110 1.16 -12.20 1.50
C TYR A 110 0.82 -13.66 1.16
N PHE A 111 1.59 -14.21 0.23
CA PHE A 111 1.50 -15.62 -0.16
C PHE A 111 2.81 -16.30 0.24
N ALA A 112 2.75 -17.07 1.31
CA ALA A 112 3.94 -17.69 1.89
C ALA A 112 4.64 -18.65 0.94
N ASP A 113 3.88 -19.43 0.19
CA ASP A 113 4.44 -20.41 -0.75
C ASP A 113 5.28 -19.75 -1.84
N GLU A 114 4.89 -18.55 -2.25
CA GLU A 114 5.58 -17.80 -3.29
C GLU A 114 6.59 -16.81 -2.71
N GLN A 115 6.56 -16.60 -1.42
CA GLN A 115 7.31 -15.54 -0.73
C GLN A 115 7.10 -14.21 -1.42
N ALA A 116 5.83 -13.88 -1.66
CA ALA A 116 5.44 -12.72 -2.43
C ALA A 116 4.27 -11.99 -1.80
N LEU A 117 4.24 -10.69 -2.00
CA LEU A 117 3.10 -9.83 -1.68
C LEU A 117 2.43 -9.42 -2.98
N VAL A 118 1.14 -9.63 -3.07
CA VAL A 118 0.34 -9.27 -4.25
C VAL A 118 -0.55 -8.08 -3.90
N TYR A 119 -0.51 -7.08 -4.76
CA TYR A 119 -1.23 -5.83 -4.58
C TYR A 119 -2.29 -5.70 -5.65
N ASP A 120 -3.57 -5.68 -5.24
CA ASP A 120 -4.70 -5.56 -6.15
C ASP A 120 -5.07 -4.10 -6.30
N LEU A 121 -4.91 -3.55 -7.50
CA LEU A 121 -5.19 -2.14 -7.75
C LEU A 121 -6.67 -1.81 -7.60
N GLY A 122 -7.54 -2.81 -7.74
CA GLY A 122 -8.97 -2.63 -7.49
C GLY A 122 -9.31 -2.40 -6.03
N ALA A 123 -8.40 -2.76 -5.11
CA ALA A 123 -8.58 -2.54 -3.68
C ALA A 123 -7.89 -1.26 -3.18
N ALA A 124 -7.33 -0.47 -4.09
CA ALA A 124 -6.61 0.75 -3.73
C ALA A 124 -7.54 1.79 -3.10
N PHE A 125 -6.95 2.60 -2.23
CA PHE A 125 -7.69 3.70 -1.59
C PHE A 125 -6.80 4.93 -1.52
N ARG A 126 -7.43 6.10 -1.40
CA ARG A 126 -6.68 7.36 -1.34
C ARG A 126 -5.98 7.48 0.00
N PRO A 127 -4.72 7.92 0.01
CA PRO A 127 -4.04 8.16 1.27
C PRO A 127 -4.74 9.27 2.06
N SER A 128 -4.72 9.12 3.39
CA SER A 128 -5.17 10.22 4.23
C SER A 128 -4.25 11.41 4.00
N PRO A 129 -4.80 12.62 3.88
CA PRO A 129 -3.95 13.81 3.77
C PRO A 129 -2.97 13.84 4.92
N ARG A 130 -1.66 13.89 4.62
CA ARG A 130 -0.60 13.86 5.64
C ARG A 130 -0.63 12.60 6.48
N GLY A 131 -0.25 11.47 5.91
CA GLY A 131 -0.18 10.22 6.64
C GLY A 131 0.48 10.38 8.00
N GLY A 132 0.09 9.56 8.95
CA GLY A 132 0.56 9.65 10.32
C GLY A 132 -0.17 10.70 11.15
N TRP A 133 -1.32 11.11 10.73
CA TRP A 133 -2.13 12.10 11.43
C TRP A 133 -2.53 11.67 12.81
N THR A 134 -2.56 12.66 13.71
CA THR A 134 -3.19 12.49 15.00
C THR A 134 -4.71 12.53 14.83
N ALA A 135 -5.44 11.93 15.77
CA ALA A 135 -6.89 11.95 15.76
C ALA A 135 -7.43 13.38 15.71
N LYS A 136 -6.76 14.31 16.39
CA LYS A 136 -7.13 15.71 16.38
C LYS A 136 -7.10 16.31 14.98
N ARG A 137 -6.03 16.06 14.25
CA ARG A 137 -5.90 16.58 12.88
C ARG A 137 -6.93 16.01 11.94
N GLN A 138 -7.21 14.73 12.06
CA GLN A 138 -8.25 14.10 11.27
C GLN A 138 -9.60 14.73 11.55
N LYS A 139 -9.87 15.01 12.80
CA LYS A 139 -11.11 15.64 13.21
C LYS A 139 -11.22 17.06 12.64
N GLU A 140 -10.14 17.82 12.71
CA GLU A 140 -10.11 19.17 12.15
C GLU A 140 -10.34 19.15 10.64
N ALA A 141 -9.72 18.22 9.94
CA ALA A 141 -9.89 18.10 8.49
C ALA A 141 -11.33 17.72 8.15
N ALA A 142 -11.92 16.81 8.89
CA ALA A 142 -13.30 16.41 8.67
C ALA A 142 -14.25 17.57 8.93
N ALA A 143 -14.00 18.34 9.98
CA ALA A 143 -14.80 19.53 10.29
C ALA A 143 -14.67 20.58 9.20
N ALA A 144 -13.46 20.83 8.72
CA ALA A 144 -13.24 21.79 7.65
C ALA A 144 -13.94 21.36 6.36
N ALA A 145 -13.88 20.08 6.02
CA ALA A 145 -14.54 19.56 4.83
C ALA A 145 -16.06 19.69 4.96
N ALA A 146 -16.61 19.41 6.12
CA ALA A 146 -18.04 19.53 6.38
C ALA A 146 -18.49 21.00 6.25
N LEU A 147 -17.72 21.93 6.80
CA LEU A 147 -18.01 23.35 6.69
C LEU A 147 -17.98 23.82 5.25
N THR A 148 -16.99 23.40 4.49
CA THR A 148 -16.87 23.76 3.08
C THR A 148 -18.07 23.25 2.30
N SER A 149 -18.46 22.02 2.51
CA SER A 149 -19.62 21.42 1.84
C SER A 149 -20.90 22.16 2.18
N THR A 150 -21.12 22.49 3.45
CA THR A 150 -22.29 23.24 3.88
C THR A 150 -22.30 24.63 3.26
N ARG A 151 -21.15 25.28 3.25
CA ARG A 151 -21.03 26.62 2.67
C ARG A 151 -21.32 26.62 1.17
N GLN A 152 -20.83 25.61 0.47
CA GLN A 152 -21.12 25.49 -0.95
C GLN A 152 -22.62 25.30 -1.21
N ASN A 153 -23.26 24.49 -0.40
CA ASN A 153 -24.69 24.30 -0.53
C ASN A 153 -25.47 25.58 -0.25
N GLU A 154 -25.05 26.32 0.75
CA GLU A 154 -25.66 27.61 1.06
C GLU A 154 -25.48 28.59 -0.08
N ASP A 155 -24.27 28.66 -0.64
CA ASP A 155 -23.99 29.54 -1.78
C ASP A 155 -24.85 29.18 -2.98
N VAL A 156 -25.06 27.90 -3.21
CA VAL A 156 -25.89 27.43 -4.32
C VAL A 156 -27.36 27.76 -4.07
N ASN A 157 -27.79 27.70 -2.83
CA ASN A 157 -29.17 27.96 -2.47
C ASN A 157 -29.47 29.44 -2.32
N ASP A 158 -28.46 30.24 -2.14
CA ASP A 158 -28.60 31.69 -2.06
C ASP A 158 -28.76 32.28 -3.46
#